data_eac1bd27c522e70f594cc4d00a954475
#
_entry.id   eac1bd27c522e70f594cc4d00a954475
#
_cell.length_a   1.000
_cell.length_b   1.000
_cell.length_c   1.000
_cell.angle_alpha   90.00
_cell.angle_beta   90.00
_cell.angle_gamma   90.00
#
_symmetry.space_group_name_H-M   'P 1'
#
loop_
_entity.id
_entity.type
_entity.pdbx_description
1 polymer ?
#
loop_
_entity_poly.entity_id
_entity_poly.type
_entity_poly.pdbx_seq_one_letter_code
_entity_poly.pdbx_strand_id
1 'polypeptide(L)'
;MPRDGALDYIELPGPDIPATKQFYSLLFGWAFTDYGPDYVAFETGDRRQGGFNAERKVVKEGGPLVVLYANDLDAMEARVRAAGAEIISRESFEGGRRFHFRDPNGNEIAMWTKT
;
A
#
# COMPACT_ATOMS: atom_id res chain seq x y z
N MET A 1 17.72 -0.01 -16.21
CA MET A 1 18.91 0.25 -15.37
C MET A 1 18.60 1.25 -14.27
N PRO A 2 18.98 0.97 -13.03
CA PRO A 2 18.86 1.96 -11.99
C PRO A 2 19.69 3.20 -12.32
N ARG A 3 19.24 4.33 -11.84
CA ARG A 3 19.88 5.61 -12.11
C ARG A 3 20.12 6.30 -10.78
N ASP A 4 21.25 6.99 -10.65
CA ASP A 4 21.60 7.68 -9.41
C ASP A 4 20.47 8.63 -9.00
N GLY A 5 19.99 8.46 -7.78
CA GLY A 5 18.94 9.32 -7.23
C GLY A 5 17.52 8.96 -7.62
N ALA A 6 17.31 7.98 -8.50
CA ALA A 6 15.97 7.55 -8.85
C ALA A 6 15.34 6.79 -7.68
N LEU A 7 14.01 6.88 -7.58
CA LEU A 7 13.27 6.12 -6.59
C LEU A 7 13.30 4.65 -7.00
N ASP A 8 13.84 3.81 -6.13
CA ASP A 8 14.07 2.40 -6.46
C ASP A 8 13.18 1.45 -5.67
N TYR A 9 12.95 1.74 -4.39
CA TYR A 9 12.38 0.76 -3.49
C TYR A 9 11.73 1.50 -2.32
N ILE A 10 10.55 1.02 -1.87
CA ILE A 10 9.85 1.59 -0.73
C ILE A 10 9.75 0.53 0.35
N GLU A 11 10.21 0.84 1.55
CA GLU A 11 10.07 -0.05 2.68
C GLU A 11 9.05 0.52 3.66
N LEU A 12 8.06 -0.32 4.01
CA LEU A 12 6.96 0.07 4.88
C LEU A 12 7.03 -0.73 6.18
N PRO A 13 6.54 -0.17 7.28
CA PRO A 13 6.33 -0.95 8.50
C PRO A 13 5.34 -2.08 8.28
N GLY A 14 5.68 -3.28 8.77
CA GLY A 14 4.83 -4.44 8.61
C GLY A 14 4.87 -5.37 9.81
N PRO A 15 4.40 -4.92 11.00
CA PRO A 15 4.43 -5.78 12.19
C PRO A 15 3.60 -7.06 12.05
N ASP A 16 2.64 -7.09 11.14
CA ASP A 16 1.83 -8.30 10.90
C ASP A 16 2.01 -8.77 9.46
N ILE A 17 3.08 -9.53 9.22
CA ILE A 17 3.42 -10.00 7.87
C ILE A 17 2.32 -10.89 7.28
N PRO A 18 1.78 -11.91 8.01
CA PRO A 18 0.72 -12.75 7.41
C PRO A 18 -0.51 -11.95 6.99
N ALA A 19 -0.99 -11.04 7.84
CA ALA A 19 -2.15 -10.22 7.50
C ALA A 19 -1.84 -9.28 6.34
N THR A 20 -0.62 -8.75 6.26
CA THR A 20 -0.17 -7.89 5.18
C THR A 20 -0.24 -8.62 3.84
N LYS A 21 0.33 -9.83 3.78
CA LYS A 21 0.34 -10.62 2.55
C LYS A 21 -1.08 -10.93 2.09
N GLN A 22 -1.94 -11.34 3.01
CA GLN A 22 -3.31 -11.67 2.68
C GLN A 22 -4.07 -10.45 2.15
N PHE A 23 -3.94 -9.31 2.82
CA PHE A 23 -4.65 -8.09 2.47
C PHE A 23 -4.27 -7.62 1.06
N TYR A 24 -2.98 -7.43 0.81
CA TYR A 24 -2.53 -6.85 -0.45
C TYR A 24 -2.64 -7.82 -1.62
N SER A 25 -2.44 -9.12 -1.41
CA SER A 25 -2.60 -10.08 -2.50
C SER A 25 -4.06 -10.25 -2.86
N LEU A 26 -4.96 -10.28 -1.88
CA LEU A 26 -6.39 -10.42 -2.13
C LEU A 26 -6.97 -9.21 -2.85
N LEU A 27 -6.63 -8.00 -2.39
CA LEU A 27 -7.21 -6.77 -2.92
C LEU A 27 -6.59 -6.35 -4.25
N PHE A 28 -5.28 -6.46 -4.37
CA PHE A 28 -4.55 -5.85 -5.49
C PHE A 28 -3.75 -6.84 -6.31
N GLY A 29 -3.71 -8.10 -5.91
CA GLY A 29 -2.95 -9.11 -6.65
C GLY A 29 -1.44 -9.00 -6.51
N TRP A 30 -0.95 -8.35 -5.46
CA TRP A 30 0.48 -8.22 -5.24
C TRP A 30 1.10 -9.59 -4.97
N ALA A 31 2.30 -9.81 -5.49
CA ALA A 31 3.07 -11.02 -5.24
C ALA A 31 4.12 -10.74 -4.17
N PHE A 32 4.37 -11.73 -3.32
CA PHE A 32 5.28 -11.57 -2.18
C PHE A 32 6.38 -12.62 -2.18
N THR A 33 7.56 -12.22 -1.72
CA THR A 33 8.70 -13.11 -1.52
C THR A 33 9.18 -12.94 -0.08
N ASP A 34 9.22 -14.04 0.67
CA ASP A 34 9.64 -13.99 2.07
C ASP A 34 11.16 -13.98 2.19
N TYR A 35 11.66 -13.15 3.09
CA TYR A 35 13.06 -13.10 3.47
C TYR A 35 13.15 -13.21 4.99
N GLY A 36 12.92 -14.42 5.50
CA GLY A 36 12.83 -14.67 6.93
C GLY A 36 11.46 -14.29 7.48
N PRO A 37 11.27 -14.41 8.80
CA PRO A 37 9.96 -14.18 9.43
C PRO A 37 9.59 -12.70 9.55
N ASP A 38 10.57 -11.79 9.45
CA ASP A 38 10.36 -10.38 9.77
C ASP A 38 10.43 -9.48 8.56
N TYR A 39 10.51 -10.05 7.35
CA TYR A 39 10.61 -9.24 6.14
C TYR A 39 9.99 -9.95 4.94
N VAL A 40 9.23 -9.20 4.16
CA VAL A 40 8.67 -9.68 2.90
C VAL A 40 8.80 -8.60 1.85
N ALA A 41 9.24 -8.97 0.64
CA ALA A 41 9.28 -8.05 -0.49
C ALA A 41 8.02 -8.21 -1.33
N PHE A 42 7.60 -7.12 -1.99
CA PHE A 42 6.40 -7.17 -2.81
C PHE A 42 6.66 -6.68 -4.24
N GLU A 43 5.86 -7.18 -5.14
CA GLU A 43 5.81 -6.75 -6.53
C GLU A 43 4.37 -6.37 -6.87
N THR A 44 4.18 -5.18 -7.43
CA THR A 44 2.86 -4.70 -7.82
C THR A 44 2.70 -4.69 -9.34
N GLY A 45 3.79 -4.94 -10.07
CA GLY A 45 3.84 -4.98 -11.51
C GLY A 45 4.89 -5.99 -11.96
N ASP A 46 5.81 -5.56 -12.79
CA ASP A 46 6.78 -6.44 -13.42
C ASP A 46 8.14 -6.47 -12.71
N ARG A 47 8.27 -5.79 -11.56
CA ARG A 47 9.52 -5.82 -10.78
C ARG A 47 9.25 -5.69 -9.29
N ARG A 48 10.27 -6.02 -8.49
CA ARG A 48 10.22 -5.83 -7.04
C ARG A 48 10.25 -4.34 -6.75
N GLN A 49 9.28 -3.87 -6.00
CA GLN A 49 9.08 -2.43 -5.79
C GLN A 49 9.18 -2.01 -4.34
N GLY A 50 9.18 -2.94 -3.40
CA GLY A 50 9.30 -2.59 -2.02
C GLY A 50 9.21 -3.78 -1.09
N GLY A 51 9.06 -3.49 0.19
CA GLY A 51 8.93 -4.53 1.20
C GLY A 51 8.26 -4.02 2.46
N PHE A 52 7.87 -4.98 3.30
CA PHE A 52 7.35 -4.72 4.64
C PHE A 52 8.33 -5.30 5.65
N ASN A 53 8.71 -4.47 6.62
CA ASN A 53 9.67 -4.82 7.66
C ASN A 53 8.96 -4.86 9.01
N ALA A 54 8.90 -6.03 9.63
CA ALA A 54 8.19 -6.20 10.90
C ALA A 54 8.81 -5.39 12.03
N GLU A 55 10.09 -5.05 11.91
CA GLU A 55 10.80 -4.30 12.95
C GLU A 55 10.73 -2.79 12.78
N ARG A 56 10.13 -2.31 11.70
CA ARG A 56 10.00 -0.88 11.45
C ARG A 56 8.72 -0.36 12.12
N LYS A 57 8.83 0.75 12.83
CA LYS A 57 7.68 1.32 13.55
C LYS A 57 6.70 2.00 12.61
N VAL A 58 5.42 1.75 12.82
CA VAL A 58 4.35 2.43 12.10
C VAL A 58 4.29 3.89 12.52
N VAL A 59 4.23 4.80 11.54
CA VAL A 59 3.98 6.22 11.76
C VAL A 59 2.57 6.48 11.27
N LYS A 60 1.63 6.67 12.20
CA LYS A 60 0.21 6.78 11.83
C LYS A 60 -0.12 8.07 11.12
N GLU A 61 0.57 9.16 11.45
CA GLU A 61 0.32 10.46 10.86
C GLU A 61 1.63 11.15 10.56
N GLY A 62 1.67 11.84 9.42
CA GLY A 62 2.80 12.71 9.08
C GLY A 62 3.98 12.04 8.41
N GLY A 63 3.95 10.74 8.20
CA GLY A 63 4.99 10.04 7.45
C GLY A 63 4.76 10.17 5.94
N PRO A 64 5.69 9.63 5.14
CA PRO A 64 5.47 9.57 3.70
C PRO A 64 4.20 8.81 3.36
N LEU A 65 3.54 9.23 2.29
CA LEU A 65 2.29 8.62 1.85
C LEU A 65 2.53 7.84 0.57
N VAL A 66 2.17 6.57 0.57
CA VAL A 66 2.19 5.74 -0.63
C VAL A 66 0.82 5.87 -1.29
N VAL A 67 0.83 6.23 -2.58
CA VAL A 67 -0.40 6.45 -3.33
C VAL A 67 -0.48 5.42 -4.45
N LEU A 68 -1.54 4.64 -4.44
CA LEU A 68 -1.81 3.61 -5.45
C LEU A 68 -2.83 4.15 -6.45
N TYR A 69 -2.96 3.51 -7.61
CA TYR A 69 -3.91 3.91 -8.64
C TYR A 69 -5.02 2.88 -8.78
N ALA A 70 -6.24 3.34 -9.05
CA ALA A 70 -7.36 2.46 -9.38
C ALA A 70 -8.10 3.03 -10.59
N ASN A 71 -8.48 2.15 -11.53
CA ASN A 71 -9.32 2.55 -12.65
C ASN A 71 -10.74 2.87 -12.19
N ASP A 72 -11.27 2.08 -11.26
CA ASP A 72 -12.60 2.28 -10.69
C ASP A 72 -12.44 2.49 -9.19
N LEU A 73 -12.34 3.75 -8.79
CA LEU A 73 -12.04 4.08 -7.40
C LEU A 73 -13.16 3.66 -6.45
N ASP A 74 -14.42 3.83 -6.87
CA ASP A 74 -15.56 3.48 -6.01
C ASP A 74 -15.63 1.98 -5.76
N ALA A 75 -15.41 1.18 -6.80
CA ALA A 75 -15.39 -0.28 -6.65
C ALA A 75 -14.23 -0.71 -5.75
N MET A 76 -13.07 -0.07 -5.90
CA MET A 76 -11.91 -0.41 -5.07
C MET A 76 -12.14 -0.02 -3.62
N GLU A 77 -12.74 1.15 -3.37
CA GLU A 77 -13.06 1.55 -2.00
C GLU A 77 -14.01 0.53 -1.34
N ALA A 78 -15.01 0.05 -2.08
CA ALA A 78 -15.93 -0.95 -1.56
C ALA A 78 -15.19 -2.24 -1.19
N ARG A 79 -14.25 -2.67 -2.02
CA ARG A 79 -13.46 -3.87 -1.76
C ARG A 79 -12.53 -3.70 -0.55
N VAL A 80 -11.89 -2.53 -0.44
CA VAL A 80 -11.02 -2.24 0.70
C VAL A 80 -11.84 -2.24 2.00
N ARG A 81 -13.01 -1.62 1.96
CA ARG A 81 -13.92 -1.60 3.11
C ARG A 81 -14.39 -3.00 3.47
N ALA A 82 -14.72 -3.82 2.48
CA ALA A 82 -15.18 -5.20 2.71
C ALA A 82 -14.07 -6.07 3.30
N ALA A 83 -12.80 -5.73 3.07
CA ALA A 83 -11.66 -6.43 3.66
C ALA A 83 -11.41 -6.02 5.11
N GLY A 84 -12.23 -5.10 5.66
CA GLY A 84 -12.14 -4.68 7.04
C GLY A 84 -11.28 -3.47 7.30
N ALA A 85 -10.79 -2.81 6.25
CA ALA A 85 -9.94 -1.64 6.42
C ALA A 85 -10.79 -0.40 6.75
N GLU A 86 -10.23 0.47 7.56
CA GLU A 86 -10.84 1.75 7.90
C GLU A 86 -10.58 2.74 6.77
N ILE A 87 -11.64 3.40 6.29
CA ILE A 87 -11.51 4.49 5.33
C ILE A 87 -11.36 5.78 6.14
N ILE A 88 -10.22 6.45 5.99
CA ILE A 88 -9.88 7.63 6.80
C ILE A 88 -10.50 8.88 6.22
N SER A 89 -10.40 9.07 4.91
CA SER A 89 -10.83 10.31 4.28
C SER A 89 -11.02 10.13 2.78
N ARG A 90 -11.74 11.07 2.18
CA ARG A 90 -11.91 11.18 0.74
C ARG A 90 -11.63 12.61 0.34
N GLU A 91 -10.96 12.80 -0.81
CA GLU A 91 -10.60 14.12 -1.32
C GLU A 91 -10.83 14.18 -2.82
N SER A 92 -11.27 15.34 -3.27
CA SER A 92 -11.33 15.67 -4.70
C SER A 92 -10.38 16.81 -4.96
N PHE A 93 -9.71 16.79 -6.10
CA PHE A 93 -8.75 17.80 -6.49
C PHE A 93 -8.78 17.95 -8.01
N GLU A 94 -8.12 18.97 -8.51
CA GLU A 94 -8.02 19.14 -9.96
C GLU A 94 -7.25 17.95 -10.55
N GLY A 95 -7.89 17.25 -11.48
CA GLY A 95 -7.29 16.08 -12.13
C GLY A 95 -7.73 14.75 -11.58
N GLY A 96 -8.39 14.70 -10.41
CA GLY A 96 -8.82 13.42 -9.88
C GLY A 96 -9.43 13.47 -8.50
N ARG A 97 -9.52 12.31 -7.92
CA ARG A 97 -9.99 12.13 -6.53
C ARG A 97 -9.28 10.94 -5.91
N ARG A 98 -9.29 10.87 -4.59
CA ARG A 98 -8.62 9.79 -3.88
C ARG A 98 -9.31 9.51 -2.56
N PHE A 99 -9.05 8.32 -2.00
CA PHE A 99 -9.42 8.01 -0.62
C PHE A 99 -8.18 7.48 0.10
N HIS A 100 -8.20 7.60 1.42
CA HIS A 100 -7.14 7.12 2.30
C HIS A 100 -7.70 6.01 3.18
N PHE A 101 -6.87 5.00 3.47
CA PHE A 101 -7.28 3.90 4.32
C PHE A 101 -6.11 3.43 5.17
N ARG A 102 -6.41 2.63 6.20
CA ARG A 102 -5.39 1.98 7.03
C ARG A 102 -5.24 0.54 6.58
N ASP A 103 -4.00 0.10 6.36
CA ASP A 103 -3.73 -1.30 6.07
C ASP A 103 -3.73 -2.12 7.38
N PRO A 104 -3.53 -3.46 7.34
CA PRO A 104 -3.57 -4.26 8.58
C PRO A 104 -2.53 -3.88 9.62
N ASN A 105 -1.46 -3.19 9.22
CA ASN A 105 -0.42 -2.75 10.14
C ASN A 105 -0.72 -1.38 10.75
N GLY A 106 -1.70 -0.66 10.21
CA GLY A 106 -1.99 0.70 10.60
C GLY A 106 -1.34 1.76 9.72
N ASN A 107 -0.65 1.35 8.64
CA ASN A 107 -0.09 2.32 7.69
C ASN A 107 -1.20 3.04 6.97
N GLU A 108 -1.04 4.36 6.78
CA GLU A 108 -1.95 5.13 5.95
C GLU A 108 -1.52 4.98 4.50
N ILE A 109 -2.45 4.55 3.66
CA ILE A 109 -2.24 4.36 2.22
C ILE A 109 -3.33 5.14 1.50
N ALA A 110 -3.01 5.76 0.38
CA ALA A 110 -3.99 6.44 -0.45
C ALA A 110 -4.15 5.71 -1.78
N MET A 111 -5.32 5.86 -2.37
CA MET A 111 -5.62 5.32 -3.68
C MET A 111 -6.33 6.39 -4.47
N TRP A 112 -5.91 6.63 -5.71
CA TRP A 112 -6.47 7.72 -6.52
C TRP A 112 -6.90 7.24 -7.88
N THR A 113 -7.72 8.05 -8.53
CA THR A 113 -8.09 7.87 -9.92
C THR A 113 -8.11 9.23 -10.60
N LYS A 114 -7.79 9.25 -11.88
CA LYS A 114 -7.84 10.49 -12.67
C LYS A 114 -9.27 10.74 -13.15
N THR A 115 -9.59 11.98 -13.36
CA THR A 115 -10.87 12.36 -13.97
C THR A 115 -10.83 12.23 -15.49
#